data_3ebb0f8fe9d2878981d7c4ebfe1e1099
#
_entry.id   3ebb0f8fe9d2878981d7c4ebfe1e1099
#
_cell.length_a   1.000
_cell.length_b   1.000
_cell.length_c   1.000
_cell.angle_alpha   90.00
_cell.angle_beta   90.00
_cell.angle_gamma   90.00
#
_symmetry.space_group_name_H-M   'P 1'
#
loop_
_entity.id
_entity.type
_entity.pdbx_description
1 polymer ?
#
loop_
_entity_poly.entity_id
_entity_poly.type
_entity_poly.pdbx_seq_one_letter_code
_entity_poly.pdbx_strand_id
1 'polypeptide(L)'
;MRPTKKKGSKVKAKPLPIEVNKEEFRAIQRTIQYKPNKRKYFIANLLAWGSGLRISEVCNLEKADFDFTDGTIRINMGKNSKDRIVAIPKGFTRYELKWIPIGVKQRALQKEFIRACKESEVQKKKPKVHFHSLRHGFATECLRSGMTLLTIQGLLGHEDLQTTAIYINLMPKERIKEYQERFLSRE
;
A
#
# COMPACT_ATOMS: atom_id res chain seq x y z
N MET A 1 -45.86 -3.98 -33.68
CA MET A 1 -44.62 -3.38 -33.15
C MET A 1 -43.97 -4.36 -32.21
N ARG A 2 -42.78 -4.88 -32.50
CA ARG A 2 -42.05 -5.80 -31.61
C ARG A 2 -41.16 -4.98 -30.66
N PRO A 3 -41.11 -5.25 -29.36
CA PRO A 3 -40.26 -4.49 -28.45
C PRO A 3 -38.79 -4.88 -28.66
N THR A 4 -37.96 -3.86 -28.92
CA THR A 4 -36.50 -4.00 -29.04
C THR A 4 -35.92 -4.28 -27.64
N LYS A 5 -35.36 -5.50 -27.44
CA LYS A 5 -34.60 -5.86 -26.25
C LYS A 5 -33.31 -5.02 -26.20
N LYS A 6 -33.24 -4.04 -25.29
CA LYS A 6 -31.98 -3.37 -24.92
C LYS A 6 -31.02 -4.41 -24.35
N LYS A 7 -29.92 -4.70 -25.05
CA LYS A 7 -28.80 -5.48 -24.53
C LYS A 7 -28.21 -4.73 -23.32
N GLY A 8 -28.46 -5.25 -22.14
CA GLY A 8 -27.80 -4.77 -20.92
C GLY A 8 -26.29 -4.93 -21.07
N SER A 9 -25.56 -3.82 -21.02
CA SER A 9 -24.11 -3.84 -20.99
C SER A 9 -23.66 -4.55 -19.70
N LYS A 10 -23.05 -5.72 -19.82
CA LYS A 10 -22.39 -6.39 -18.69
C LYS A 10 -21.24 -5.49 -18.25
N VAL A 11 -21.42 -4.77 -17.14
CA VAL A 11 -20.34 -4.04 -16.47
C VAL A 11 -19.30 -5.07 -16.08
N LYS A 12 -18.15 -5.09 -16.78
CA LYS A 12 -17.02 -5.95 -16.41
C LYS A 12 -16.51 -5.50 -15.05
N ALA A 13 -16.60 -6.36 -14.06
CA ALA A 13 -16.04 -6.11 -12.74
C ALA A 13 -14.55 -5.74 -12.87
N LYS A 14 -14.13 -4.65 -12.23
CA LYS A 14 -12.71 -4.26 -12.20
C LYS A 14 -11.92 -5.38 -11.53
N PRO A 15 -10.77 -5.79 -12.09
CA PRO A 15 -9.93 -6.81 -11.45
C PRO A 15 -9.49 -6.34 -10.07
N LEU A 16 -9.41 -7.28 -9.12
CA LEU A 16 -8.93 -6.99 -7.78
C LEU A 16 -7.47 -6.49 -7.82
N PRO A 17 -7.11 -5.54 -6.96
CA PRO A 17 -5.74 -5.03 -6.89
C PRO A 17 -4.78 -6.14 -6.45
N ILE A 18 -3.59 -6.14 -7.03
CA ILE A 18 -2.52 -7.07 -6.63
C ILE A 18 -1.83 -6.46 -5.40
N GLU A 19 -1.97 -7.10 -4.27
CA GLU A 19 -1.31 -6.74 -3.02
C GLU A 19 0.03 -7.47 -2.85
N VAL A 20 0.92 -6.92 -2.04
CA VAL A 20 2.08 -7.60 -1.46
C VAL A 20 1.77 -7.85 0.02
N ASN A 21 1.61 -9.11 0.41
CA ASN A 21 1.36 -9.47 1.81
C ASN A 21 2.64 -9.37 2.67
N LYS A 22 2.51 -9.59 3.97
CA LYS A 22 3.60 -9.43 4.95
C LYS A 22 4.79 -10.36 4.70
N GLU A 23 4.55 -11.62 4.34
CA GLU A 23 5.58 -12.61 4.05
C GLU A 23 6.32 -12.25 2.75
N GLU A 24 5.59 -11.89 1.72
CA GLU A 24 6.13 -11.46 0.43
C GLU A 24 6.96 -10.17 0.59
N PHE A 25 6.46 -9.20 1.38
CA PHE A 25 7.20 -7.98 1.69
C PHE A 25 8.53 -8.30 2.37
N ARG A 26 8.53 -9.17 3.36
CA ARG A 26 9.76 -9.61 4.04
C ARG A 26 10.74 -10.30 3.08
N ALA A 27 10.22 -11.13 2.17
CA ALA A 27 11.03 -11.80 1.16
C ALA A 27 11.68 -10.78 0.20
N ILE A 28 10.90 -9.81 -0.31
CA ILE A 28 11.39 -8.73 -1.16
C ILE A 28 12.46 -7.90 -0.43
N GLN A 29 12.24 -7.52 0.82
CA GLN A 29 13.19 -6.72 1.59
C GLN A 29 14.51 -7.45 1.82
N ARG A 30 14.49 -8.76 2.07
CA ARG A 30 15.71 -9.57 2.23
C ARG A 30 16.61 -9.56 0.99
N THR A 31 16.05 -9.47 -0.21
CA THR A 31 16.87 -9.40 -1.45
C THR A 31 17.61 -8.06 -1.61
N ILE A 32 17.19 -7.02 -0.90
CA ILE A 32 17.71 -5.66 -1.03
C ILE A 32 18.62 -5.28 0.13
N GLN A 33 18.30 -5.68 1.38
CA GLN A 33 18.87 -5.09 2.60
C GLN A 33 20.40 -5.25 2.73
N TYR A 34 20.97 -6.33 2.19
CA TYR A 34 22.41 -6.61 2.27
C TYR A 34 23.19 -6.16 1.05
N LYS A 35 22.55 -5.55 0.05
CA LYS A 35 23.23 -5.11 -1.15
C LYS A 35 23.81 -3.71 -0.95
N PRO A 36 25.11 -3.52 -1.25
CA PRO A 36 25.74 -2.19 -1.26
C PRO A 36 24.91 -1.21 -2.10
N ASN A 37 24.80 0.03 -1.66
CA ASN A 37 24.10 1.10 -2.37
C ASN A 37 22.59 0.89 -2.62
N LYS A 38 21.97 -0.14 -2.00
CA LYS A 38 20.53 -0.42 -2.17
C LYS A 38 19.66 0.05 -1.00
N ARG A 39 20.26 0.66 0.04
CA ARG A 39 19.52 1.10 1.23
C ARG A 39 18.36 2.06 0.91
N LYS A 40 18.53 2.96 -0.06
CA LYS A 40 17.47 3.87 -0.51
C LYS A 40 16.21 3.14 -1.01
N TYR A 41 16.40 2.05 -1.75
CA TYR A 41 15.31 1.22 -2.26
C TYR A 41 14.62 0.43 -1.15
N PHE A 42 15.41 -0.08 -0.20
CA PHE A 42 14.89 -0.72 1.00
C PHE A 42 13.97 0.23 1.78
N ILE A 43 14.43 1.46 2.01
CA ILE A 43 13.68 2.50 2.73
C ILE A 43 12.44 2.92 1.94
N ALA A 44 12.56 3.11 0.62
CA ALA A 44 11.41 3.44 -0.23
C ALA A 44 10.30 2.37 -0.15
N ASN A 45 10.67 1.09 -0.19
CA ASN A 45 9.73 -0.01 -0.04
C ASN A 45 9.11 -0.03 1.38
N LEU A 46 9.92 0.22 2.41
CA LEU A 46 9.46 0.27 3.81
C LEU A 46 8.41 1.36 4.00
N LEU A 47 8.64 2.56 3.48
CA LEU A 47 7.71 3.69 3.54
C LEU A 47 6.42 3.39 2.75
N ALA A 48 6.55 2.83 1.55
CA ALA A 48 5.38 2.50 0.73
C ALA A 48 4.50 1.42 1.36
N TRP A 49 5.11 0.36 1.95
CA TRP A 49 4.38 -0.75 2.57
C TRP A 49 3.93 -0.44 3.99
N GLY A 50 4.75 0.25 4.78
CA GLY A 50 4.49 0.46 6.21
C GLY A 50 3.68 1.71 6.54
N SER A 51 3.62 2.69 5.60
CA SER A 51 2.83 3.94 5.75
C SER A 51 1.86 4.17 4.59
N GLY A 52 1.77 3.25 3.64
CA GLY A 52 0.83 3.31 2.53
C GLY A 52 1.13 4.39 1.49
N LEU A 53 2.39 4.84 1.36
CA LEU A 53 2.75 5.94 0.47
C LEU A 53 2.73 5.57 -1.01
N ARG A 54 2.33 6.52 -1.86
CA ARG A 54 2.50 6.42 -3.31
C ARG A 54 3.98 6.56 -3.68
N ILE A 55 4.39 6.01 -4.82
CA ILE A 55 5.78 6.12 -5.29
C ILE A 55 6.23 7.59 -5.46
N SER A 56 5.34 8.47 -5.92
CA SER A 56 5.60 9.91 -6.03
C SER A 56 5.81 10.57 -4.67
N GLU A 57 4.98 10.21 -3.69
CA GLU A 57 5.08 10.72 -2.32
C GLU A 57 6.42 10.31 -1.69
N VAL A 58 6.80 9.03 -1.82
CA VAL A 58 8.11 8.52 -1.35
C VAL A 58 9.28 9.29 -1.97
N CYS A 59 9.21 9.63 -3.26
CA CYS A 59 10.27 10.40 -3.94
C CYS A 59 10.37 11.85 -3.48
N ASN A 60 9.25 12.44 -3.03
CA ASN A 60 9.15 13.85 -2.68
C ASN A 60 9.33 14.13 -1.18
N LEU A 61 9.47 13.07 -0.34
CA LEU A 61 9.67 13.24 1.10
C LEU A 61 10.96 14.01 1.40
N GLU A 62 10.85 14.92 2.34
CA GLU A 62 11.96 15.68 2.94
C GLU A 62 12.13 15.31 4.40
N LYS A 63 13.29 15.63 4.99
CA LYS A 63 13.56 15.34 6.41
C LYS A 63 12.59 16.05 7.35
N ALA A 64 12.16 17.26 6.96
CA ALA A 64 11.23 18.09 7.73
C ALA A 64 9.80 17.49 7.79
N ASP A 65 9.46 16.53 6.93
CA ASP A 65 8.17 15.86 6.95
C ASP A 65 8.03 14.86 8.12
N PHE A 66 9.15 14.49 8.76
CA PHE A 66 9.17 13.47 9.81
C PHE A 66 9.15 14.08 11.20
N ASP A 67 8.13 13.78 11.98
CA ASP A 67 8.06 14.05 13.39
C ASP A 67 8.25 12.77 14.21
N PHE A 68 9.43 12.65 14.85
CA PHE A 68 9.74 11.50 15.70
C PHE A 68 9.21 11.64 17.14
N THR A 69 8.71 12.79 17.53
CA THR A 69 8.05 12.99 18.82
C THR A 69 6.67 12.34 18.78
N ASP A 70 5.92 12.65 17.73
CA ASP A 70 4.58 12.09 17.51
C ASP A 70 4.60 10.79 16.69
N GLY A 71 5.75 10.38 16.17
CA GLY A 71 5.89 9.18 15.34
C GLY A 71 5.18 9.30 14.00
N THR A 72 5.15 10.50 13.40
CA THR A 72 4.35 10.79 12.20
C THR A 72 5.16 11.29 11.01
N ILE A 73 4.55 11.19 9.82
CA ILE A 73 5.03 11.76 8.56
C ILE A 73 3.93 12.62 7.97
N ARG A 74 4.22 13.86 7.64
CA ARG A 74 3.33 14.75 6.88
C ARG A 74 3.50 14.47 5.40
N ILE A 75 2.39 14.24 4.71
CA ILE A 75 2.37 14.04 3.26
C ILE A 75 1.70 15.23 2.60
N ASN A 76 2.51 16.02 1.90
CA ASN A 76 2.04 17.18 1.15
C ASN A 76 1.50 16.72 -0.21
N MET A 77 0.23 16.95 -0.48
CA MET A 77 -0.48 16.41 -1.66
C MET A 77 -0.52 17.38 -2.85
N GLY A 78 0.04 18.61 -2.70
CA GLY A 78 0.03 19.64 -3.75
C GLY A 78 -1.33 20.34 -3.92
N LYS A 79 -1.47 21.12 -5.01
CA LYS A 79 -2.51 22.17 -5.17
C LYS A 79 -3.98 21.75 -5.02
N ASN A 80 -4.34 20.50 -5.20
CA ASN A 80 -5.76 20.06 -5.27
C ASN A 80 -6.13 18.94 -4.30
N SER A 81 -5.25 18.53 -3.40
CA SER A 81 -5.54 17.44 -2.44
C SER A 81 -5.16 17.88 -1.04
N LYS A 82 -5.92 17.42 -0.04
CA LYS A 82 -5.65 17.74 1.36
C LYS A 82 -4.39 17.01 1.84
N ASP A 83 -3.51 17.74 2.52
CA ASP A 83 -2.40 17.14 3.26
C ASP A 83 -2.93 16.08 4.23
N ARG A 84 -2.15 15.05 4.43
CA ARG A 84 -2.47 14.02 5.42
C ARG A 84 -1.27 13.65 6.27
N ILE A 85 -1.54 13.09 7.43
CA ILE A 85 -0.54 12.58 8.36
C ILE A 85 -0.66 11.05 8.38
N VAL A 86 0.48 10.36 8.34
CA VAL A 86 0.58 8.91 8.48
C VAL A 86 1.62 8.55 9.52
N ALA A 87 1.58 7.34 10.06
CA ALA A 87 2.57 6.89 11.03
C ALA A 87 3.93 6.61 10.37
N ILE A 88 5.03 6.89 11.08
CA ILE A 88 6.37 6.39 10.74
C ILE A 88 6.33 4.86 10.84
N PRO A 89 6.76 4.11 9.80
CA PRO A 89 6.64 2.66 9.82
C PRO A 89 7.65 2.04 10.80
N LYS A 90 7.25 0.93 11.41
CA LYS A 90 8.16 0.15 12.27
C LYS A 90 9.44 -0.23 11.51
N GLY A 91 10.59 0.06 12.10
CA GLY A 91 11.90 -0.17 11.48
C GLY A 91 12.47 1.01 10.71
N PHE A 92 11.75 2.16 10.67
CA PHE A 92 12.30 3.43 10.25
C PHE A 92 12.62 4.27 11.49
N THR A 93 13.87 4.59 11.71
CA THR A 93 14.37 5.35 12.88
C THR A 93 14.99 6.67 12.44
N ARG A 94 15.42 7.51 13.39
CA ARG A 94 16.17 8.74 13.09
C ARG A 94 17.44 8.49 12.25
N TYR A 95 18.04 7.30 12.35
CA TYR A 95 19.20 6.92 11.55
C TYR A 95 18.89 6.85 10.05
N GLU A 96 17.68 6.44 9.67
CA GLU A 96 17.25 6.34 8.28
C GLU A 96 17.04 7.70 7.61
N LEU A 97 16.88 8.79 8.38
CA LEU A 97 16.75 10.15 7.82
C LEU A 97 17.91 10.58 6.93
N LYS A 98 19.11 10.01 7.11
CA LYS A 98 20.25 10.28 6.21
C LYS A 98 19.99 9.89 4.75
N TRP A 99 19.01 9.01 4.52
CA TRP A 99 18.61 8.56 3.19
C TRP A 99 17.44 9.36 2.61
N ILE A 100 16.93 10.35 3.34
CA ILE A 100 15.89 11.27 2.90
C ILE A 100 16.55 12.62 2.52
N PRO A 101 16.20 13.20 1.37
CA PRO A 101 15.33 12.67 0.32
C PRO A 101 15.90 11.41 -0.34
N ILE A 102 15.03 10.55 -0.83
CA ILE A 102 15.44 9.29 -1.48
C ILE A 102 16.38 9.56 -2.68
N GLY A 103 16.15 10.66 -3.41
CA GLY A 103 17.03 11.11 -4.51
C GLY A 103 17.11 10.11 -5.66
N VAL A 104 16.06 9.31 -5.87
CA VAL A 104 15.95 8.31 -6.93
C VAL A 104 14.65 8.54 -7.70
N LYS A 105 14.72 8.53 -9.03
CA LYS A 105 13.53 8.69 -9.88
C LYS A 105 12.56 7.52 -9.71
N GLN A 106 11.26 7.77 -9.80
CA GLN A 106 10.19 6.76 -9.67
C GLN A 106 10.42 5.54 -10.56
N ARG A 107 10.88 5.74 -11.81
CA ARG A 107 11.20 4.64 -12.73
C ARG A 107 12.29 3.71 -12.20
N ALA A 108 13.30 4.26 -11.52
CA ALA A 108 14.37 3.46 -10.92
C ALA A 108 13.87 2.69 -9.70
N LEU A 109 13.01 3.29 -8.86
CA LEU A 109 12.33 2.59 -7.77
C LEU A 109 11.49 1.42 -8.30
N GLN A 110 10.67 1.66 -9.32
CA GLN A 110 9.85 0.62 -9.94
C GLN A 110 10.71 -0.53 -10.50
N LYS A 111 11.80 -0.21 -11.23
CA LYS A 111 12.71 -1.20 -11.82
C LYS A 111 13.36 -2.07 -10.74
N GLU A 112 13.89 -1.43 -9.69
CA GLU A 112 14.54 -2.16 -8.59
C GLU A 112 13.56 -3.02 -7.80
N PHE A 113 12.34 -2.52 -7.55
CA PHE A 113 11.27 -3.29 -6.93
C PHE A 113 10.93 -4.56 -7.72
N ILE A 114 10.75 -4.44 -9.05
CA ILE A 114 10.47 -5.60 -9.91
C ILE A 114 11.64 -6.60 -9.90
N ARG A 115 12.90 -6.11 -9.91
CA ARG A 115 14.07 -6.97 -9.76
C ARG A 115 14.02 -7.76 -8.45
N ALA A 116 13.72 -7.08 -7.34
CA ALA A 116 13.60 -7.72 -6.04
C ALA A 116 12.44 -8.73 -5.98
N CYS A 117 11.31 -8.44 -6.64
CA CYS A 117 10.19 -9.38 -6.78
C CYS A 117 10.57 -10.63 -7.57
N LYS A 118 11.43 -10.50 -8.59
CA LYS A 118 11.97 -11.65 -9.34
C LYS A 118 12.86 -12.52 -8.45
N GLU A 119 13.83 -11.90 -7.78
CA GLU A 119 14.78 -12.60 -6.90
C GLU A 119 14.10 -13.29 -5.72
N SER A 120 13.04 -12.69 -5.16
CA SER A 120 12.24 -13.26 -4.08
C SER A 120 11.15 -14.24 -4.54
N GLU A 121 11.08 -14.51 -5.85
CA GLU A 121 10.06 -15.37 -6.49
C GLU A 121 8.60 -14.85 -6.39
N VAL A 122 8.37 -13.69 -5.79
CA VAL A 122 7.04 -13.09 -5.67
C VAL A 122 6.41 -12.84 -7.04
N GLN A 123 7.22 -12.45 -8.04
CA GLN A 123 6.73 -12.20 -9.39
C GLN A 123 6.22 -13.48 -10.09
N LYS A 124 6.74 -14.67 -9.76
CA LYS A 124 6.21 -15.93 -10.29
C LYS A 124 4.76 -16.16 -9.88
N LYS A 125 4.44 -15.83 -8.62
CA LYS A 125 3.08 -15.96 -8.06
C LYS A 125 2.16 -14.80 -8.49
N LYS A 126 2.72 -13.61 -8.65
CA LYS A 126 2.01 -12.36 -8.97
C LYS A 126 2.67 -11.66 -10.17
N PRO A 127 2.45 -12.12 -11.42
CA PRO A 127 3.16 -11.60 -12.61
C PRO A 127 2.99 -10.10 -12.86
N LYS A 128 1.86 -9.53 -12.44
CA LYS A 128 1.55 -8.08 -12.58
C LYS A 128 1.89 -7.27 -11.33
N VAL A 129 2.69 -7.80 -10.40
CA VAL A 129 3.13 -7.06 -9.20
C VAL A 129 3.92 -5.81 -9.61
N HIS A 130 3.70 -4.71 -8.94
CA HIS A 130 4.34 -3.42 -9.21
C HIS A 130 4.46 -2.62 -7.92
N PHE A 131 5.19 -1.51 -7.92
CA PHE A 131 5.50 -0.78 -6.68
C PHE A 131 4.23 -0.37 -5.89
N HIS A 132 3.15 -0.01 -6.58
CA HIS A 132 1.88 0.33 -5.94
C HIS A 132 1.23 -0.86 -5.20
N SER A 133 1.63 -2.10 -5.52
CA SER A 133 1.20 -3.30 -4.80
C SER A 133 1.64 -3.31 -3.33
N LEU A 134 2.68 -2.54 -2.97
CA LEU A 134 3.08 -2.31 -1.58
C LEU A 134 2.00 -1.53 -0.82
N ARG A 135 1.47 -0.47 -1.42
CA ARG A 135 0.38 0.31 -0.84
C ARG A 135 -0.93 -0.48 -0.76
N HIS A 136 -1.20 -1.35 -1.73
CA HIS A 136 -2.32 -2.29 -1.64
C HIS A 136 -2.14 -3.26 -0.47
N GLY A 137 -0.92 -3.75 -0.25
CA GLY A 137 -0.57 -4.57 0.91
C GLY A 137 -0.81 -3.85 2.23
N PHE A 138 -0.37 -2.59 2.36
CA PHE A 138 -0.66 -1.76 3.52
C PHE A 138 -2.17 -1.68 3.81
N ALA A 139 -2.97 -1.32 2.81
CA ALA A 139 -4.41 -1.19 2.97
C ALA A 139 -5.08 -2.50 3.44
N THR A 140 -4.67 -3.63 2.85
CA THR A 140 -5.18 -4.95 3.22
C THR A 140 -4.76 -5.35 4.62
N GLU A 141 -3.52 -5.08 5.04
CA GLU A 141 -3.05 -5.34 6.42
C GLU A 141 -3.77 -4.46 7.45
N CYS A 142 -4.03 -3.18 7.14
CA CYS A 142 -4.85 -2.31 7.97
C CYS A 142 -6.27 -2.89 8.17
N LEU A 143 -6.89 -3.36 7.09
CA LEU A 143 -8.20 -3.96 7.15
C LEU A 143 -8.19 -5.28 7.95
N ARG A 144 -7.18 -6.14 7.77
CA ARG A 144 -6.97 -7.36 8.56
C ARG A 144 -6.78 -7.08 10.06
N SER A 145 -6.17 -5.95 10.39
CA SER A 145 -6.00 -5.52 11.79
C SER A 145 -7.26 -4.90 12.39
N GLY A 146 -8.38 -4.87 11.67
CA GLY A 146 -9.66 -4.37 12.15
C GLY A 146 -9.86 -2.86 11.99
N MET A 147 -9.01 -2.16 11.26
CA MET A 147 -9.22 -0.73 10.97
C MET A 147 -10.45 -0.51 10.09
N THR A 148 -11.21 0.55 10.37
CA THR A 148 -12.37 0.92 9.55
C THR A 148 -11.95 1.39 8.17
N LEU A 149 -12.83 1.22 7.18
CA LEU A 149 -12.57 1.74 5.82
C LEU A 149 -12.36 3.24 5.80
N LEU A 150 -13.04 3.99 6.65
CA LEU A 150 -12.89 5.44 6.77
C LEU A 150 -11.48 5.82 7.26
N THR A 151 -10.98 5.10 8.27
CA THR A 151 -9.60 5.28 8.75
C THR A 151 -8.58 4.99 7.65
N ILE A 152 -8.77 3.87 6.93
CA ILE A 152 -7.87 3.48 5.83
C ILE A 152 -7.94 4.50 4.69
N GLN A 153 -9.12 5.01 4.35
CA GLN A 153 -9.30 6.07 3.37
C GLN A 153 -8.50 7.32 3.73
N GLY A 154 -8.59 7.77 4.99
CA GLY A 154 -7.84 8.91 5.49
C GLY A 154 -6.32 8.70 5.41
N LEU A 155 -5.82 7.55 5.85
CA LEU A 155 -4.39 7.20 5.78
C LEU A 155 -3.88 7.15 4.35
N LEU A 156 -4.67 6.63 3.42
CA LEU A 156 -4.31 6.55 2.02
C LEU A 156 -4.50 7.90 1.29
N GLY A 157 -5.31 8.82 1.80
CA GLY A 157 -5.69 10.04 1.09
C GLY A 157 -6.45 9.73 -0.21
N HIS A 158 -7.47 8.87 -0.12
CA HIS A 158 -8.41 8.64 -1.21
C HIS A 158 -9.58 9.60 -1.08
N GLU A 159 -9.86 10.38 -2.14
CA GLU A 159 -11.01 11.28 -2.18
C GLU A 159 -12.32 10.50 -2.20
N ASP A 160 -12.35 9.36 -2.90
CA ASP A 160 -13.51 8.51 -3.03
C ASP A 160 -13.37 7.22 -2.19
N LEU A 161 -14.38 6.97 -1.35
CA LEU A 161 -14.49 5.76 -0.53
C LEU A 161 -14.55 4.48 -1.39
N GLN A 162 -15.12 4.56 -2.60
CA GLN A 162 -15.18 3.42 -3.53
C GLN A 162 -13.79 2.90 -3.87
N THR A 163 -12.79 3.79 -3.95
CA THR A 163 -11.39 3.40 -4.17
C THR A 163 -10.83 2.55 -3.01
N THR A 164 -11.32 2.76 -1.80
CA THR A 164 -10.92 1.98 -0.62
C THR A 164 -11.77 0.72 -0.46
N ALA A 165 -13.03 0.76 -0.84
CA ALA A 165 -13.96 -0.37 -0.73
C ALA A 165 -13.52 -1.62 -1.53
N ILE A 166 -12.69 -1.47 -2.55
CA ILE A 166 -12.14 -2.62 -3.30
C ILE A 166 -11.38 -3.62 -2.41
N TYR A 167 -10.80 -3.15 -1.30
CA TYR A 167 -10.05 -4.02 -0.38
C TYR A 167 -10.95 -4.97 0.41
N ILE A 168 -12.23 -4.66 0.60
CA ILE A 168 -13.20 -5.56 1.23
C ILE A 168 -13.30 -6.88 0.43
N ASN A 169 -13.23 -6.79 -0.89
CA ASN A 169 -13.36 -7.96 -1.76
C ASN A 169 -12.13 -8.88 -1.73
N LEU A 170 -11.01 -8.41 -1.16
CA LEU A 170 -9.80 -9.21 -0.96
C LEU A 170 -9.89 -10.11 0.29
N MET A 171 -10.90 -9.93 1.14
CA MET A 171 -10.99 -10.57 2.46
C MET A 171 -12.33 -11.27 2.74
N PRO A 172 -12.76 -12.22 1.88
CA PRO A 172 -14.06 -12.86 2.09
C PRO A 172 -14.10 -13.76 3.34
N LYS A 173 -12.96 -14.41 3.70
CA LYS A 173 -12.89 -15.29 4.89
C LYS A 173 -12.94 -14.50 6.20
N GLU A 174 -12.23 -13.38 6.25
CA GLU A 174 -12.21 -12.49 7.40
C GLU A 174 -13.59 -11.89 7.66
N ARG A 175 -14.36 -11.57 6.63
CA ARG A 175 -15.75 -11.11 6.75
C ARG A 175 -16.68 -12.18 7.35
N ILE A 176 -16.52 -13.43 6.93
CA ILE A 176 -17.27 -14.56 7.50
C ILE A 176 -16.90 -14.74 8.96
N LYS A 177 -15.62 -14.67 9.30
CA LYS A 177 -15.13 -14.80 10.68
C LYS A 177 -15.67 -13.68 11.57
N GLU A 178 -15.63 -12.43 11.09
CA GLU A 178 -16.19 -11.28 11.81
C GLU A 178 -17.69 -11.45 12.07
N TYR A 179 -18.44 -11.95 11.08
CA TYR A 179 -19.86 -12.28 11.25
C TYR A 179 -20.06 -13.36 12.31
N GLN A 180 -19.28 -14.44 12.28
CA GLN A 180 -19.35 -15.51 13.25
C GLN A 180 -19.05 -15.01 14.68
N GLU A 181 -17.97 -14.23 14.85
CA GLU A 181 -17.54 -13.72 16.15
C GLU A 181 -18.49 -12.66 16.73
N ARG A 182 -19.03 -11.79 15.90
CA ARG A 182 -19.86 -10.67 16.38
C ARG A 182 -21.36 -10.97 16.43
N PHE A 183 -21.83 -11.86 15.60
CA PHE A 183 -23.26 -12.12 15.45
C PHE A 183 -23.68 -13.48 16.01
N LEU A 184 -22.91 -14.54 15.76
CA LEU A 184 -23.27 -15.89 16.21
C LEU A 184 -22.81 -16.22 17.62
N SER A 185 -21.81 -15.49 18.19
CA SER A 185 -21.28 -15.72 19.55
C SER A 185 -22.06 -14.95 20.63
N ARG A 186 -23.23 -14.40 20.34
CA ARG A 186 -24.08 -13.63 21.29
C ARG A 186 -25.28 -14.42 21.84
N GLU A 187 -25.19 -15.75 21.79
CA GLU A 187 -26.15 -16.62 22.49
C GLU A 187 -25.62 -17.08 23.84
#